data_ae3d5a46a6fe12b13cd21df18628c8ce
#
_entry.id   ae3d5a46a6fe12b13cd21df18628c8ce
#
_cell.length_a   1.000
_cell.length_b   1.000
_cell.length_c   1.000
_cell.angle_alpha   90.00
_cell.angle_beta   90.00
_cell.angle_gamma   90.00
#
_symmetry.space_group_name_H-M   'P 1'
#
loop_
_entity.id
_entity.type
_entity.pdbx_description
1 polymer ?
#
loop_
_entity_poly.entity_id
_entity_poly.type
_entity_poly.pdbx_seq_one_letter_code
_entity_poly.pdbx_strand_id
1 'polypeptide(L)'
;FTPPPLVVFTDDLESGLGEWTLGNDGVAGTAWELGAPSNVGPLAAKSPTNCFGTNLSGEYTENAEVWLRSPPIDLSTAGGATLSYFEFVDVEGLLFDFGSVSVLDASDDSVLMVIRDPVDRRTTDWNMVTKALPPEALGRSIKIEFRLVTDDFLGSNYPGWYIDDVELTVP
;
A
#
# COMPACT_ATOMS: atom_id res chain seq x y z
N PHE A 1 -16.56 24.12 17.93
CA PHE A 1 -17.05 23.02 17.11
C PHE A 1 -16.08 22.80 15.95
N THR A 2 -15.45 21.62 15.89
CA THR A 2 -14.61 21.24 14.76
C THR A 2 -15.45 20.35 13.85
N PRO A 3 -15.63 20.70 12.56
CA PRO A 3 -16.37 19.85 11.64
C PRO A 3 -15.67 18.50 11.47
N PRO A 4 -16.39 17.44 11.13
CA PRO A 4 -15.76 16.14 10.84
C PRO A 4 -14.86 16.24 9.61
N PRO A 5 -13.79 15.41 9.53
CA PRO A 5 -12.94 15.36 8.34
C PRO A 5 -13.75 15.03 7.08
N LEU A 6 -13.35 15.63 5.97
CA LEU A 6 -13.94 15.34 4.66
C LEU A 6 -13.14 14.23 3.98
N VAL A 7 -13.82 13.18 3.53
CA VAL A 7 -13.22 12.12 2.71
C VAL A 7 -13.00 12.64 1.29
N VAL A 8 -11.76 12.68 0.84
CA VAL A 8 -11.38 13.10 -0.52
C VAL A 8 -11.02 11.93 -1.42
N PHE A 9 -10.71 10.78 -0.82
CA PHE A 9 -10.48 9.52 -1.53
C PHE A 9 -10.87 8.36 -0.62
N THR A 10 -11.55 7.36 -1.18
CA THR A 10 -11.81 6.09 -0.50
C THR A 10 -11.96 4.98 -1.53
N ASP A 11 -11.44 3.81 -1.22
CA ASP A 11 -11.60 2.62 -2.04
C ASP A 11 -11.62 1.37 -1.15
N ASP A 12 -12.71 0.63 -1.21
CA ASP A 12 -12.88 -0.67 -0.54
C ASP A 12 -12.45 -1.85 -1.43
N LEU A 13 -11.98 -1.55 -2.66
CA LEU A 13 -11.47 -2.50 -3.64
C LEU A 13 -12.50 -3.50 -4.21
N GLU A 14 -13.77 -3.31 -3.89
CA GLU A 14 -14.83 -4.23 -4.35
C GLU A 14 -15.33 -3.94 -5.77
N SER A 15 -15.00 -2.76 -6.31
CA SER A 15 -15.41 -2.34 -7.66
C SER A 15 -14.38 -2.65 -8.75
N GLY A 16 -13.29 -3.36 -8.42
CA GLY A 16 -12.21 -3.69 -9.35
C GLY A 16 -11.03 -2.74 -9.28
N LEU A 17 -10.07 -2.90 -10.19
CA LEU A 17 -8.80 -2.17 -10.18
C LEU A 17 -8.95 -0.66 -10.39
N GLY A 18 -9.93 -0.23 -11.19
CA GLY A 18 -10.12 1.19 -11.47
C GLY A 18 -8.86 1.84 -12.04
N GLU A 19 -8.47 2.99 -11.47
CA GLU A 19 -7.30 3.73 -11.89
C GLU A 19 -6.03 3.42 -11.05
N TRP A 20 -6.05 2.39 -10.22
CA TRP A 20 -4.84 1.89 -9.58
C TRP A 20 -3.88 1.34 -10.63
N THR A 21 -2.59 1.55 -10.43
CA THR A 21 -1.54 1.03 -11.31
C THR A 21 -0.58 0.14 -10.55
N LEU A 22 -0.08 -0.88 -11.24
CA LEU A 22 0.81 -1.90 -10.69
C LEU A 22 2.08 -1.95 -11.54
N GLY A 23 3.22 -2.21 -10.90
CA GLY A 23 4.47 -2.34 -11.65
C GLY A 23 5.48 -3.24 -10.97
N ASN A 24 6.49 -3.63 -11.75
CA ASN A 24 7.59 -4.47 -11.32
C ASN A 24 8.89 -3.91 -11.89
N ASP A 25 9.76 -3.44 -11.00
CA ASP A 25 11.11 -2.95 -11.33
C ASP A 25 12.19 -4.01 -11.03
N GLY A 26 11.80 -5.15 -10.46
CA GLY A 26 12.68 -6.26 -10.12
C GLY A 26 12.55 -7.46 -11.04
N VAL A 27 12.87 -8.64 -10.53
CA VAL A 27 12.74 -9.91 -11.22
C VAL A 27 11.29 -10.39 -11.21
N ALA A 28 10.85 -11.09 -12.25
CA ALA A 28 9.52 -11.68 -12.31
C ALA A 28 9.30 -12.75 -11.22
N GLY A 29 8.07 -12.93 -10.79
CA GLY A 29 7.68 -13.94 -9.79
C GLY A 29 6.83 -13.39 -8.65
N THR A 30 6.88 -12.08 -8.42
CA THR A 30 6.01 -11.38 -7.47
C THR A 30 5.26 -10.28 -8.19
N ALA A 31 3.99 -10.10 -7.84
CA ALA A 31 3.18 -8.99 -8.35
C ALA A 31 2.16 -8.57 -7.30
N TRP A 32 1.84 -7.28 -7.24
CA TRP A 32 0.63 -6.84 -6.60
C TRP A 32 -0.57 -7.35 -7.39
N GLU A 33 -1.54 -7.92 -6.70
CA GLU A 33 -2.74 -8.48 -7.30
C GLU A 33 -3.98 -8.01 -6.54
N LEU A 34 -5.08 -7.79 -7.24
CA LEU A 34 -6.38 -7.48 -6.65
C LEU A 34 -7.26 -8.72 -6.66
N GLY A 35 -7.79 -9.10 -5.52
CA GLY A 35 -8.69 -10.24 -5.38
C GLY A 35 -8.79 -10.77 -3.96
N ALA A 36 -9.35 -11.97 -3.83
CA ALA A 36 -9.44 -12.67 -2.56
C ALA A 36 -8.13 -13.39 -2.25
N PRO A 37 -7.56 -13.22 -1.05
CA PRO A 37 -6.38 -13.97 -0.64
C PRO A 37 -6.72 -15.45 -0.45
N SER A 38 -5.75 -16.33 -0.76
CA SER A 38 -5.91 -17.77 -0.59
C SER A 38 -4.57 -18.46 -0.36
N ASN A 39 -4.58 -19.63 0.31
CA ASN A 39 -3.45 -20.50 0.59
C ASN A 39 -2.42 -19.94 1.58
N VAL A 40 -2.06 -18.65 1.49
CA VAL A 40 -1.11 -17.98 2.38
C VAL A 40 -1.67 -16.61 2.78
N GLY A 41 -1.10 -16.02 3.84
CA GLY A 41 -1.49 -14.71 4.31
C GLY A 41 -2.81 -14.69 5.08
N PRO A 42 -3.59 -13.60 4.99
CA PRO A 42 -4.85 -13.49 5.71
C PRO A 42 -5.88 -14.47 5.16
N LEU A 43 -6.78 -14.96 6.04
CA LEU A 43 -7.84 -15.89 5.67
C LEU A 43 -8.88 -15.25 4.73
N ALA A 44 -9.03 -13.94 4.79
CA ALA A 44 -9.94 -13.16 3.97
C ALA A 44 -9.45 -11.72 3.86
N ALA A 45 -9.96 -10.96 2.91
CA ALA A 45 -9.80 -9.51 2.87
C ALA A 45 -10.35 -8.87 4.16
N LYS A 46 -9.94 -7.66 4.47
CA LYS A 46 -10.45 -6.93 5.65
C LYS A 46 -11.92 -6.64 5.50
N SER A 47 -12.31 -6.05 4.39
CA SER A 47 -13.69 -6.00 3.92
C SER A 47 -13.83 -7.01 2.76
N PRO A 48 -14.75 -7.96 2.86
CA PRO A 48 -14.90 -8.96 1.80
C PRO A 48 -15.47 -8.32 0.53
N THR A 49 -14.96 -8.71 -0.65
CA THR A 49 -14.24 -9.95 -0.96
C THR A 49 -12.76 -9.71 -1.28
N ASN A 50 -12.40 -8.52 -1.77
CA ASN A 50 -11.12 -8.22 -2.40
C ASN A 50 -10.20 -7.39 -1.51
N CYS A 51 -8.91 -7.62 -1.66
CA CYS A 51 -7.83 -6.76 -1.19
C CYS A 51 -6.72 -6.71 -2.23
N PHE A 52 -5.75 -5.81 -2.08
CA PHE A 52 -4.46 -5.94 -2.75
C PHE A 52 -3.55 -6.86 -1.94
N GLY A 53 -2.74 -7.66 -2.63
CA GLY A 53 -1.71 -8.47 -2.01
C GLY A 53 -0.57 -8.77 -2.96
N THR A 54 0.62 -8.98 -2.41
CA THR A 54 1.78 -9.46 -3.15
C THR A 54 1.65 -10.97 -3.30
N ASN A 55 1.29 -11.46 -4.50
CA ASN A 55 0.96 -12.86 -4.77
C ASN A 55 -0.17 -13.40 -3.87
N LEU A 56 -1.41 -13.02 -4.15
CA LEU A 56 -2.59 -13.35 -3.33
C LEU A 56 -2.75 -14.83 -2.98
N SER A 57 -2.24 -15.75 -3.80
CA SER A 57 -2.39 -17.20 -3.61
C SER A 57 -1.09 -17.92 -3.32
N GLY A 58 0.02 -17.21 -3.14
CA GLY A 58 1.34 -17.78 -2.90
C GLY A 58 2.28 -16.79 -2.24
N GLU A 59 3.45 -17.28 -1.89
CA GLU A 59 4.51 -16.50 -1.26
C GLU A 59 5.19 -15.59 -2.29
N TYR A 60 5.76 -14.48 -1.83
CA TYR A 60 6.58 -13.65 -2.69
C TYR A 60 7.95 -14.31 -2.98
N THR A 61 8.64 -13.82 -3.98
CA THR A 61 9.91 -14.36 -4.46
C THR A 61 11.09 -13.42 -4.19
N GLU A 62 12.29 -13.92 -4.37
CA GLU A 62 13.52 -13.15 -4.26
C GLU A 62 13.69 -12.10 -5.37
N ASN A 63 14.50 -11.09 -5.11
CA ASN A 63 14.84 -10.02 -6.05
C ASN A 63 13.60 -9.30 -6.62
N ALA A 64 12.51 -9.28 -5.86
CA ALA A 64 11.30 -8.57 -6.22
C ALA A 64 11.46 -7.08 -5.89
N GLU A 65 10.92 -6.24 -6.75
CA GLU A 65 10.68 -4.83 -6.50
C GLU A 65 9.37 -4.46 -7.17
N VAL A 66 8.28 -4.59 -6.43
CA VAL A 66 6.93 -4.42 -6.95
C VAL A 66 6.22 -3.27 -6.26
N TRP A 67 5.47 -2.50 -7.02
CA TRP A 67 4.79 -1.33 -6.53
C TRP A 67 3.31 -1.29 -6.93
N LEU A 68 2.53 -0.64 -6.08
CA LEU A 68 1.11 -0.37 -6.21
C LEU A 68 0.91 1.13 -6.00
N ARG A 69 0.28 1.81 -6.94
CA ARG A 69 0.02 3.25 -6.89
C ARG A 69 -1.45 3.56 -6.97
N SER A 70 -1.90 4.43 -6.09
CA SER A 70 -3.29 4.91 -6.08
C SER A 70 -3.61 5.74 -7.34
N PRO A 71 -4.90 5.91 -7.65
CA PRO A 71 -5.34 7.01 -8.52
C PRO A 71 -4.80 8.36 -8.03
N PRO A 72 -4.76 9.40 -8.91
CA PRO A 72 -4.48 10.75 -8.47
C PRO A 72 -5.50 11.24 -7.43
N ILE A 73 -5.00 11.88 -6.38
CA ILE A 73 -5.82 12.44 -5.29
C ILE A 73 -5.55 13.95 -5.24
N ASP A 74 -6.58 14.75 -5.39
CA ASP A 74 -6.46 16.21 -5.42
C ASP A 74 -6.38 16.79 -4.01
N LEU A 75 -5.21 17.31 -3.65
CA LEU A 75 -4.95 18.04 -2.41
C LEU A 75 -4.58 19.51 -2.69
N SER A 76 -4.93 20.05 -3.86
CA SER A 76 -4.53 21.39 -4.30
C SER A 76 -5.00 22.50 -3.36
N THR A 77 -6.11 22.30 -2.64
CA THR A 77 -6.67 23.27 -1.69
C THR A 77 -6.60 22.79 -0.24
N ALA A 78 -6.00 21.62 0.02
CA ALA A 78 -5.95 21.03 1.35
C ALA A 78 -4.93 21.73 2.25
N GLY A 79 -5.33 22.04 3.49
CA GLY A 79 -4.44 22.53 4.54
C GLY A 79 -3.81 21.43 5.40
N GLY A 80 -4.19 20.19 5.18
CA GLY A 80 -3.71 18.99 5.83
C GLY A 80 -4.37 17.76 5.21
N ALA A 81 -3.81 16.59 5.41
CA ALA A 81 -4.41 15.34 4.95
C ALA A 81 -3.96 14.18 5.83
N THR A 82 -4.84 13.18 5.97
CA THR A 82 -4.57 11.96 6.72
C THR A 82 -4.90 10.75 5.86
N LEU A 83 -3.90 9.88 5.68
CA LEU A 83 -4.06 8.58 5.03
C LEU A 83 -4.39 7.53 6.08
N SER A 84 -5.38 6.67 5.80
CA SER A 84 -5.64 5.46 6.57
C SER A 84 -5.87 4.27 5.64
N TYR A 85 -5.47 3.10 6.08
CA TYR A 85 -5.70 1.83 5.39
C TYR A 85 -5.53 0.68 6.37
N PHE A 86 -6.05 -0.48 6.01
CA PHE A 86 -5.75 -1.72 6.72
C PHE A 86 -4.62 -2.46 6.01
N GLU A 87 -3.75 -3.08 6.79
CA GLU A 87 -2.68 -3.93 6.26
C GLU A 87 -2.56 -5.24 7.05
N PHE A 88 -2.15 -6.26 6.33
CA PHE A 88 -1.64 -7.51 6.87
C PHE A 88 -0.22 -7.68 6.34
N VAL A 89 0.76 -7.85 7.24
CA VAL A 89 2.19 -7.93 6.88
C VAL A 89 2.78 -9.22 7.41
N ASP A 90 3.38 -10.00 6.55
CA ASP A 90 4.19 -11.16 6.92
C ASP A 90 5.35 -11.30 5.95
N VAL A 91 6.41 -10.51 6.22
CA VAL A 91 7.65 -10.44 5.44
C VAL A 91 8.83 -10.82 6.32
N GLU A 92 9.96 -11.15 5.72
CA GLU A 92 11.16 -11.54 6.45
C GLU A 92 11.62 -10.43 7.42
N GLY A 93 11.62 -9.20 6.97
CA GLY A 93 12.04 -8.06 7.78
C GLY A 93 13.56 -7.95 7.93
N LEU A 94 14.01 -7.25 9.00
CA LEU A 94 15.43 -7.02 9.31
C LEU A 94 16.22 -6.40 8.15
N LEU A 95 15.56 -5.60 7.30
CA LEU A 95 16.13 -4.97 6.09
C LEU A 95 16.50 -5.95 4.96
N PHE A 96 16.14 -7.22 5.06
CA PHE A 96 16.26 -8.19 3.97
C PHE A 96 15.10 -8.02 2.99
N ASP A 97 13.87 -8.18 3.51
CA ASP A 97 12.64 -7.95 2.76
C ASP A 97 11.77 -6.95 3.51
N PHE A 98 11.32 -5.92 2.86
CA PHE A 98 10.54 -4.88 3.49
C PHE A 98 9.69 -4.08 2.50
N GLY A 99 8.63 -3.47 3.02
CA GLY A 99 7.82 -2.51 2.30
C GLY A 99 8.19 -1.07 2.61
N SER A 100 7.73 -0.17 1.76
CA SER A 100 7.71 1.26 2.02
C SER A 100 6.42 1.89 1.52
N VAL A 101 6.03 3.01 2.10
CA VAL A 101 4.90 3.84 1.66
C VAL A 101 5.42 5.22 1.37
N SER A 102 5.12 5.72 0.17
CA SER A 102 5.59 7.03 -0.30
C SER A 102 4.43 7.86 -0.85
N VAL A 103 4.58 9.17 -0.75
CA VAL A 103 3.75 10.14 -1.45
C VAL A 103 4.48 10.54 -2.72
N LEU A 104 3.80 10.41 -3.85
CA LEU A 104 4.31 10.79 -5.18
C LEU A 104 3.62 12.04 -5.69
N ASP A 105 4.32 12.83 -6.51
CA ASP A 105 3.68 13.82 -7.36
C ASP A 105 2.89 13.11 -8.47
N ALA A 106 1.59 13.41 -8.59
CA ALA A 106 0.75 12.73 -9.58
C ALA A 106 1.09 13.08 -11.03
N SER A 107 1.84 14.16 -11.26
CA SER A 107 2.19 14.62 -12.62
C SER A 107 3.30 13.81 -13.28
N ASP A 108 4.23 13.26 -12.48
CA ASP A 108 5.42 12.57 -13.01
C ASP A 108 5.85 11.33 -12.21
N ASP A 109 5.07 10.97 -11.16
CA ASP A 109 5.33 9.87 -10.25
C ASP A 109 6.65 10.00 -9.45
N SER A 110 7.22 11.21 -9.36
CA SER A 110 8.38 11.45 -8.51
C SER A 110 8.04 11.37 -7.03
N VAL A 111 8.96 10.84 -6.22
CA VAL A 111 8.78 10.72 -4.77
C VAL A 111 8.89 12.09 -4.13
N LEU A 112 7.82 12.54 -3.48
CA LEU A 112 7.81 13.76 -2.66
C LEU A 112 8.32 13.47 -1.25
N MET A 113 7.87 12.38 -0.66
CA MET A 113 8.27 11.96 0.69
C MET A 113 8.02 10.47 0.89
N VAL A 114 8.95 9.78 1.54
CA VAL A 114 8.74 8.45 2.09
C VAL A 114 8.13 8.61 3.48
N ILE A 115 6.93 8.06 3.70
CA ILE A 115 6.19 8.23 4.95
C ILE A 115 6.24 7.00 5.87
N ARG A 116 6.60 5.85 5.34
CA ARG A 116 6.88 4.63 6.12
C ARG A 116 8.01 3.85 5.45
N ASP A 117 9.07 3.57 6.20
CA ASP A 117 10.21 2.75 5.76
C ASP A 117 11.05 2.35 7.01
N PRO A 118 11.22 1.05 7.30
CA PRO A 118 10.64 -0.10 6.59
C PRO A 118 9.24 -0.46 7.08
N VAL A 119 8.47 -1.15 6.23
CA VAL A 119 7.30 -1.94 6.63
C VAL A 119 7.77 -3.40 6.66
N ASP A 120 8.05 -3.91 7.86
CA ASP A 120 8.71 -5.21 8.06
C ASP A 120 8.12 -6.02 9.22
N ARG A 121 6.95 -5.63 9.70
CA ARG A 121 6.29 -6.33 10.79
C ARG A 121 5.69 -7.65 10.33
N ARG A 122 5.59 -8.57 11.26
CA ARG A 122 4.75 -9.76 11.11
C ARG A 122 3.48 -9.52 11.93
N THR A 123 2.38 -9.34 11.23
CA THR A 123 1.07 -9.20 11.87
C THR A 123 0.34 -10.54 11.84
N THR A 124 -0.51 -10.79 12.84
CA THR A 124 -1.33 -12.01 12.92
C THR A 124 -2.76 -11.75 12.46
N ASP A 125 -3.10 -10.50 12.18
CA ASP A 125 -4.41 -10.05 11.74
C ASP A 125 -4.27 -8.70 11.02
N TRP A 126 -5.34 -8.23 10.40
CA TRP A 126 -5.41 -6.91 9.82
C TRP A 126 -5.24 -5.83 10.87
N ASN A 127 -4.42 -4.84 10.57
CA ASN A 127 -4.17 -3.67 11.42
C ASN A 127 -4.45 -2.38 10.66
N MET A 128 -5.08 -1.43 11.32
CA MET A 128 -5.26 -0.10 10.77
C MET A 128 -3.98 0.72 10.89
N VAL A 129 -3.59 1.35 9.79
CA VAL A 129 -2.51 2.33 9.73
C VAL A 129 -3.11 3.70 9.49
N THR A 130 -2.66 4.69 10.26
CA THR A 130 -3.06 6.09 10.09
C THR A 130 -1.80 6.96 10.05
N LYS A 131 -1.67 7.78 9.02
CA LYS A 131 -0.53 8.69 8.82
C LYS A 131 -1.01 10.08 8.40
N ALA A 132 -0.61 11.10 9.14
CA ALA A 132 -0.68 12.46 8.65
C ALA A 132 0.29 12.61 7.47
N LEU A 133 -0.16 13.19 6.37
CA LEU A 133 0.70 13.45 5.23
C LEU A 133 1.59 14.67 5.47
N PRO A 134 2.81 14.68 4.93
CA PRO A 134 3.74 15.79 5.10
C PRO A 134 3.29 17.02 4.27
N PRO A 135 3.78 18.22 4.61
CA PRO A 135 3.45 19.44 3.88
C PRO A 135 3.74 19.38 2.37
N GLU A 136 4.74 18.59 1.96
CA GLU A 136 5.11 18.36 0.58
C GLU A 136 3.99 17.74 -0.27
N ALA A 137 3.05 17.04 0.38
CA ALA A 137 1.87 16.46 -0.27
C ALA A 137 0.79 17.49 -0.60
N LEU A 138 0.80 18.64 0.06
CA LEU A 138 -0.29 19.62 -0.01
C LEU A 138 -0.10 20.60 -1.17
N GLY A 139 -1.20 21.20 -1.65
CA GLY A 139 -1.19 22.17 -2.73
C GLY A 139 -1.01 21.56 -4.12
N ARG A 140 -1.24 20.26 -4.28
CA ARG A 140 -1.07 19.52 -5.54
C ARG A 140 -1.91 18.26 -5.59
N SER A 141 -1.92 17.59 -6.74
CA SER A 141 -2.41 16.22 -6.84
C SER A 141 -1.29 15.23 -6.54
N ILE A 142 -1.60 14.21 -5.75
CA ILE A 142 -0.64 13.20 -5.30
C ILE A 142 -1.11 11.79 -5.65
N LYS A 143 -0.19 10.83 -5.55
CA LYS A 143 -0.50 9.38 -5.45
C LYS A 143 0.14 8.82 -4.20
N ILE A 144 -0.41 7.74 -3.70
CA ILE A 144 0.21 6.92 -2.64
C ILE A 144 0.81 5.68 -3.30
N GLU A 145 2.08 5.41 -3.02
CA GLU A 145 2.77 4.21 -3.49
C GLU A 145 3.05 3.26 -2.32
N PHE A 146 2.71 1.99 -2.52
CA PHE A 146 3.12 0.87 -1.68
C PHE A 146 4.13 0.04 -2.46
N ARG A 147 5.35 -0.13 -1.94
CA ARG A 147 6.45 -0.82 -2.62
C ARG A 147 7.00 -1.92 -1.73
N LEU A 148 7.12 -3.13 -2.26
CA LEU A 148 7.80 -4.26 -1.61
C LEU A 148 9.12 -4.52 -2.33
N VAL A 149 10.20 -4.62 -1.55
CA VAL A 149 11.54 -4.98 -2.03
C VAL A 149 12.00 -6.21 -1.29
N THR A 150 12.52 -7.19 -2.01
CA THR A 150 13.08 -8.43 -1.44
C THR A 150 14.51 -8.65 -1.90
N ASP A 151 15.30 -9.32 -1.05
CA ASP A 151 16.70 -9.60 -1.34
C ASP A 151 16.89 -10.86 -2.22
N ASP A 152 18.12 -11.31 -2.38
CA ASP A 152 18.49 -12.44 -3.23
C ASP A 152 18.56 -13.78 -2.49
N PHE A 153 18.07 -13.86 -1.25
CA PHE A 153 18.16 -15.05 -0.42
C PHE A 153 16.82 -15.77 -0.32
N LEU A 154 16.74 -16.98 -0.85
CA LEU A 154 15.62 -17.90 -0.67
C LEU A 154 15.67 -18.53 0.73
N GLY A 155 15.46 -17.76 1.77
CA GLY A 155 15.63 -18.25 3.14
C GLY A 155 14.37 -18.75 3.81
N SER A 156 13.18 -18.40 3.32
CA SER A 156 11.95 -18.72 4.01
C SER A 156 10.72 -18.32 3.21
N ASN A 157 9.65 -18.92 3.59
CA ASN A 157 8.36 -18.83 2.97
C ASN A 157 7.54 -17.75 3.68
N TYR A 158 7.47 -16.56 3.09
CA TYR A 158 6.69 -15.46 3.63
C TYR A 158 5.52 -15.11 2.70
N PRO A 159 4.32 -14.94 3.25
CA PRO A 159 3.13 -14.56 2.48
C PRO A 159 3.25 -13.24 1.75
N GLY A 160 3.71 -12.19 2.45
CA GLY A 160 3.86 -10.88 1.85
C GLY A 160 3.08 -9.77 2.54
N TRP A 161 2.67 -8.79 1.75
CA TRP A 161 2.00 -7.59 2.22
C TRP A 161 0.65 -7.44 1.54
N TYR A 162 -0.38 -7.16 2.34
CA TYR A 162 -1.77 -7.04 1.89
C TYR A 162 -2.34 -5.71 2.37
N ILE A 163 -3.13 -5.05 1.51
CA ILE A 163 -3.70 -3.72 1.73
C ILE A 163 -5.19 -3.76 1.43
N ASP A 164 -6.00 -3.11 2.26
CA ASP A 164 -7.44 -2.98 2.06
C ASP A 164 -7.98 -1.67 2.65
N ASP A 165 -9.17 -1.27 2.21
CA ASP A 165 -9.93 -0.13 2.74
C ASP A 165 -9.07 1.14 2.85
N VAL A 166 -8.60 1.64 1.71
CA VAL A 166 -7.76 2.84 1.65
C VAL A 166 -8.63 4.10 1.68
N GLU A 167 -8.30 5.03 2.57
CA GLU A 167 -9.03 6.29 2.72
C GLU A 167 -8.07 7.45 2.92
N LEU A 168 -8.41 8.61 2.36
CA LEU A 168 -7.70 9.86 2.61
C LEU A 168 -8.70 10.96 2.95
N THR A 169 -8.46 11.62 4.07
CA THR A 169 -9.34 12.68 4.59
C THR A 169 -8.56 13.99 4.72
N VAL A 170 -9.31 15.10 4.65
CA VAL A 170 -8.82 16.47 4.93
C VAL A 170 -9.62 17.09 6.07
N PRO A 171 -9.05 18.03 6.84
CA PRO A 171 -9.77 18.73 7.91
C PRO A 171 -10.99 19.49 7.42
#